data_daf1b127144500b2b61bed211b13a721
#
_entry.id   daf1b127144500b2b61bed211b13a721
#
_cell.length_a   1.000
_cell.length_b   1.000
_cell.length_c   1.000
_cell.angle_alpha   90.00
_cell.angle_beta   90.00
_cell.angle_gamma   90.00
#
_symmetry.space_group_name_H-M   'P 1'
#
loop_
_entity.id
_entity.type
_entity.pdbx_description
1 polymer ?
#
loop_
_entity_poly.entity_id
_entity_poly.type
_entity_poly.pdbx_seq_one_letter_code
_entity_poly.pdbx_strand_id
1 'polypeptide(L)'
;MARKKIREYDSKRLLKQNLKRLAGIDLHICSAQVTASTDFTDLTDKEPWLSSTKLVVKPDMLFGKRGKSGLVGLNLDVAQVADFVKARLGAEVEISGCKAPITTFIVEPFVPHDQEYYFSIVSERLGSTISFSECGGIDIEENWEKVKTVFLPTEKPMTLETCAPLIATLPLEVRAKIGNFIMGVFAVFQDLDFTFLEMNPFTLVNGEPFPLDMRGELDDTAAFKNFKKWGNIEFPLPFGRVLSSTESFIHTLDEKTSASLKFTVLNPKGRIWTMVAGGGASVIYADTVGDLGYASELGNYAEYSGAPNEEEVLQYARIVIDCATADPDGRKRALLIGGGIANFTDVAATFSGIIRALREKESKLKAARMHIYVRRGGPNYQTGLAKMRALGEGLGIPLEVYGPEATMTG
;
A
#
# COMPACT_ATOMS: atom_id res chain seq x y z
N MET A 1 -11.76 -0.64 -5.67
CA MET A 1 -11.01 -1.71 -4.98
C MET A 1 -9.59 -1.23 -4.78
N ALA A 2 -9.19 -1.03 -3.55
CA ALA A 2 -7.85 -0.60 -3.21
C ALA A 2 -7.07 -1.82 -2.68
N ARG A 3 -6.23 -2.39 -3.54
CA ARG A 3 -5.41 -3.57 -3.22
C ARG A 3 -4.25 -3.16 -2.33
N LYS A 4 -4.20 -3.64 -1.11
CA LYS A 4 -3.12 -3.40 -0.15
C LYS A 4 -2.43 -4.69 0.23
N LYS A 5 -1.12 -4.73 -0.01
CA LYS A 5 -0.29 -5.86 0.41
C LYS A 5 -0.17 -5.92 1.92
N ILE A 6 -0.19 -7.13 2.45
CA ILE A 6 0.04 -7.42 3.87
C ILE A 6 1.29 -8.28 4.02
N ARG A 7 1.84 -8.32 5.24
CA ARG A 7 3.00 -9.13 5.56
C ARG A 7 2.68 -10.62 5.46
N GLU A 8 3.68 -11.44 5.24
CA GLU A 8 3.53 -12.91 5.22
C GLU A 8 2.99 -13.42 6.56
N TYR A 9 3.50 -12.89 7.68
CA TYR A 9 3.00 -13.19 9.01
C TYR A 9 1.47 -13.00 9.12
N ASP A 10 0.97 -11.85 8.70
CA ASP A 10 -0.46 -11.56 8.73
C ASP A 10 -1.26 -12.43 7.76
N SER A 11 -0.74 -12.69 6.56
CA SER A 11 -1.38 -13.58 5.59
C SER A 11 -1.58 -14.98 6.16
N LYS A 12 -0.55 -15.56 6.79
CA LYS A 12 -0.60 -16.88 7.43
C LYS A 12 -1.50 -16.89 8.66
N ARG A 13 -1.44 -15.86 9.49
CA ARG A 13 -2.29 -15.70 10.68
C ARG A 13 -3.77 -15.67 10.29
N LEU A 14 -4.14 -14.85 9.32
CA LEU A 14 -5.51 -14.74 8.83
C LEU A 14 -5.99 -16.06 8.24
N LEU A 15 -5.16 -16.73 7.44
CA LEU A 15 -5.49 -18.01 6.88
C LEU A 15 -5.75 -19.06 7.97
N LYS A 16 -4.82 -19.24 8.91
CA LYS A 16 -4.92 -20.21 10.00
C LYS A 16 -6.19 -20.03 10.82
N GLN A 17 -6.45 -18.79 11.27
CA GLN A 17 -7.59 -18.48 12.12
C GLN A 17 -8.95 -18.75 11.43
N ASN A 18 -9.04 -18.44 10.14
CA ASN A 18 -10.31 -18.49 9.42
C ASN A 18 -10.55 -19.80 8.66
N LEU A 19 -9.50 -20.53 8.28
CA LEU A 19 -9.63 -21.80 7.59
C LEU A 19 -10.29 -22.87 8.50
N LYS A 20 -9.93 -22.88 9.79
CA LYS A 20 -10.59 -23.72 10.79
C LYS A 20 -12.06 -23.37 10.94
N ARG A 21 -12.37 -22.08 11.02
CA ARG A 21 -13.76 -21.58 11.16
C ARG A 21 -14.63 -21.87 9.95
N LEU A 22 -14.11 -21.72 8.74
CA LEU A 22 -14.89 -21.78 7.49
C LEU A 22 -14.91 -23.17 6.86
N ALA A 23 -13.83 -23.95 6.99
CA ALA A 23 -13.66 -25.23 6.33
C ALA A 23 -13.33 -26.40 7.28
N GLY A 24 -13.23 -26.15 8.59
CA GLY A 24 -12.86 -27.19 9.56
C GLY A 24 -11.41 -27.69 9.44
N ILE A 25 -10.58 -27.05 8.65
CA ILE A 25 -9.18 -27.43 8.43
C ILE A 25 -8.31 -26.69 9.44
N ASP A 26 -7.61 -27.43 10.28
CA ASP A 26 -6.68 -26.89 11.28
C ASP A 26 -5.27 -26.89 10.72
N LEU A 27 -4.77 -25.70 10.37
CA LEU A 27 -3.39 -25.55 9.92
C LEU A 27 -2.42 -25.54 11.12
N HIS A 28 -1.55 -26.52 11.19
CA HIS A 28 -0.52 -26.63 12.22
C HIS A 28 0.73 -25.79 11.88
N ILE A 29 0.51 -24.52 11.54
CA ILE A 29 1.57 -23.55 11.30
C ILE A 29 1.80 -22.70 12.54
N CYS A 30 3.06 -22.41 12.81
CA CYS A 30 3.51 -21.46 13.84
C CYS A 30 4.35 -20.39 13.17
N SER A 31 4.19 -19.16 13.58
CA SER A 31 5.02 -18.04 13.11
C SER A 31 5.16 -16.98 14.20
N ALA A 32 6.32 -16.39 14.28
CA ALA A 32 6.61 -15.26 15.17
C ALA A 32 7.19 -14.12 14.36
N GLN A 33 6.79 -12.89 14.71
CA GLN A 33 7.33 -11.69 14.07
C GLN A 33 8.42 -11.09 14.95
N VAL A 34 9.52 -10.67 14.34
CA VAL A 34 10.68 -10.08 15.02
C VAL A 34 10.97 -8.70 14.42
N THR A 35 11.08 -7.71 15.28
CA THR A 35 11.38 -6.31 14.95
C THR A 35 12.48 -5.78 15.86
N ALA A 36 12.87 -4.52 15.73
CA ALA A 36 13.85 -3.87 16.58
C ALA A 36 13.45 -3.81 18.08
N SER A 37 12.15 -3.88 18.37
CA SER A 37 11.61 -3.86 19.73
C SER A 37 11.42 -5.25 20.35
N THR A 38 11.74 -6.32 19.61
CA THR A 38 11.52 -7.70 20.08
C THR A 38 12.65 -8.12 21.02
N ASP A 39 12.27 -8.53 22.24
CA ASP A 39 13.16 -9.27 23.15
C ASP A 39 13.01 -10.77 22.87
N PHE A 40 14.12 -11.45 22.58
CA PHE A 40 14.12 -12.87 22.26
C PHE A 40 13.80 -13.77 23.46
N THR A 41 14.11 -13.34 24.68
CA THR A 41 13.78 -14.08 25.90
C THR A 41 12.27 -14.08 26.09
N ASP A 42 11.66 -12.89 26.07
CA ASP A 42 10.20 -12.75 26.16
C ASP A 42 9.48 -13.49 25.03
N LEU A 43 10.05 -13.47 23.82
CA LEU A 43 9.46 -14.15 22.66
C LEU A 43 9.49 -15.66 22.84
N THR A 44 10.58 -16.24 23.32
CA THR A 44 10.69 -17.70 23.54
C THR A 44 9.81 -18.17 24.70
N ASP A 45 9.58 -17.34 25.71
CA ASP A 45 8.65 -17.64 26.81
C ASP A 45 7.19 -17.68 26.31
N LYS A 46 6.83 -16.77 25.38
CA LYS A 46 5.50 -16.74 24.79
C LYS A 46 5.28 -17.80 23.71
N GLU A 47 6.32 -18.16 23.01
CA GLU A 47 6.31 -19.10 21.88
C GLU A 47 7.31 -20.26 22.13
N PRO A 48 7.01 -21.22 23.03
CA PRO A 48 7.96 -22.29 23.44
C PRO A 48 8.45 -23.16 22.28
N TRP A 49 7.68 -23.23 21.17
CA TRP A 49 8.08 -24.00 19.97
C TRP A 49 9.39 -23.48 19.35
N LEU A 50 9.74 -22.19 19.55
CA LEU A 50 11.00 -21.61 19.08
C LEU A 50 12.24 -22.31 19.64
N SER A 51 12.15 -22.81 20.88
CA SER A 51 13.26 -23.51 21.55
C SER A 51 13.27 -25.01 21.29
N SER A 52 12.18 -25.57 20.77
CA SER A 52 12.00 -27.03 20.60
C SER A 52 12.11 -27.54 19.16
N THR A 53 12.18 -26.64 18.17
CA THR A 53 12.24 -26.99 16.75
C THR A 53 13.41 -26.30 16.06
N LYS A 54 13.83 -26.81 14.90
CA LYS A 54 14.68 -26.06 13.98
C LYS A 54 13.83 -25.00 13.27
N LEU A 55 14.45 -23.89 12.92
CA LEU A 55 13.76 -22.67 12.51
C LEU A 55 14.21 -22.20 11.11
N VAL A 56 13.29 -21.50 10.47
CA VAL A 56 13.52 -20.64 9.31
C VAL A 56 13.33 -19.21 9.73
N VAL A 57 14.22 -18.32 9.30
CA VAL A 57 14.08 -16.87 9.46
C VAL A 57 14.25 -16.19 8.11
N LYS A 58 13.33 -15.26 7.82
CA LYS A 58 13.34 -14.49 6.55
C LYS A 58 12.77 -13.10 6.78
N PRO A 59 13.19 -12.06 6.00
CA PRO A 59 12.59 -10.73 6.08
C PRO A 59 11.09 -10.80 5.78
N ASP A 60 10.27 -10.20 6.63
CA ASP A 60 8.82 -10.05 6.43
C ASP A 60 8.49 -8.66 5.87
N MET A 61 9.06 -8.38 4.71
CA MET A 61 8.96 -7.13 3.98
C MET A 61 8.26 -7.37 2.64
N LEU A 62 7.72 -6.29 2.04
CA LEU A 62 6.96 -6.40 0.79
C LEU A 62 7.86 -6.53 -0.46
N PHE A 63 8.78 -7.47 -0.44
CA PHE A 63 9.59 -7.84 -1.61
C PHE A 63 9.73 -9.36 -1.76
N GLY A 64 9.98 -9.81 -2.98
CA GLY A 64 10.19 -11.22 -3.31
C GLY A 64 11.65 -11.62 -3.45
N LYS A 65 11.87 -12.87 -3.89
CA LYS A 65 13.21 -13.45 -4.22
C LYS A 65 14.19 -13.46 -3.03
N ARG A 66 13.65 -13.55 -1.81
CA ARG A 66 14.42 -13.52 -0.55
C ARG A 66 15.50 -14.61 -0.50
N GLY A 67 15.18 -15.81 -0.98
CA GLY A 67 16.15 -16.92 -1.06
C GLY A 67 17.30 -16.63 -2.01
N LYS A 68 17.01 -16.11 -3.23
CA LYS A 68 18.03 -15.74 -4.24
C LYS A 68 18.96 -14.62 -3.73
N SER A 69 18.49 -13.80 -2.79
CA SER A 69 19.27 -12.70 -2.20
C SER A 69 20.06 -13.08 -0.93
N GLY A 70 20.09 -14.35 -0.53
CA GLY A 70 20.80 -14.82 0.66
C GLY A 70 20.21 -14.29 1.98
N LEU A 71 18.93 -13.87 1.96
CA LEU A 71 18.23 -13.28 3.09
C LEU A 71 17.40 -14.28 3.89
N VAL A 72 17.53 -15.57 3.61
CA VAL A 72 16.82 -16.64 4.32
C VAL A 72 17.82 -17.50 5.09
N GLY A 73 17.58 -17.63 6.39
CA GLY A 73 18.28 -18.56 7.26
C GLY A 73 17.46 -19.85 7.43
N LEU A 74 18.04 -20.99 7.14
CA LEU A 74 17.38 -22.30 7.19
C LEU A 74 18.00 -23.21 8.26
N ASN A 75 17.17 -24.05 8.89
CA ASN A 75 17.59 -25.09 9.82
C ASN A 75 18.39 -24.57 11.01
N LEU A 76 18.03 -23.42 11.54
CA LEU A 76 18.70 -22.72 12.63
C LEU A 76 18.08 -23.09 14.00
N ASP A 77 18.86 -22.96 15.07
CA ASP A 77 18.30 -22.85 16.41
C ASP A 77 17.98 -21.38 16.78
N VAL A 78 17.32 -21.17 17.91
CA VAL A 78 16.87 -19.82 18.30
C VAL A 78 18.03 -18.84 18.51
N ALA A 79 19.18 -19.28 19.00
CA ALA A 79 20.36 -18.43 19.18
C ALA A 79 20.93 -18.00 17.82
N GLN A 80 21.02 -18.93 16.89
CA GLN A 80 21.43 -18.65 15.51
C GLN A 80 20.45 -17.71 14.79
N VAL A 81 19.14 -17.82 15.05
CA VAL A 81 18.12 -16.88 14.55
C VAL A 81 18.35 -15.49 15.13
N ALA A 82 18.61 -15.36 16.42
CA ALA A 82 18.91 -14.08 17.06
C ALA A 82 20.14 -13.41 16.44
N ASP A 83 21.21 -14.17 16.21
CA ASP A 83 22.43 -13.67 15.55
C ASP A 83 22.16 -13.28 14.09
N PHE A 84 21.39 -14.08 13.37
CA PHE A 84 20.99 -13.79 11.97
C PHE A 84 20.22 -12.47 11.88
N VAL A 85 19.24 -12.27 12.76
CA VAL A 85 18.43 -11.04 12.82
C VAL A 85 19.31 -9.86 13.22
N LYS A 86 20.11 -9.98 14.29
CA LYS A 86 21.00 -8.92 14.76
C LYS A 86 21.97 -8.42 13.67
N ALA A 87 22.48 -9.32 12.86
CA ALA A 87 23.40 -8.98 11.77
C ALA A 87 22.72 -8.23 10.60
N ARG A 88 21.39 -8.32 10.47
CA ARG A 88 20.66 -7.81 9.28
C ARG A 88 19.58 -6.79 9.59
N LEU A 89 19.13 -6.70 10.81
CA LEU A 89 18.12 -5.73 11.23
C LEU A 89 18.69 -4.32 11.10
N GLY A 90 18.01 -3.45 10.36
CA GLY A 90 18.46 -2.11 10.04
C GLY A 90 19.51 -2.04 8.93
N ALA A 91 20.02 -3.17 8.44
CA ALA A 91 20.93 -3.19 7.28
C ALA A 91 20.19 -2.79 6.01
N GLU A 92 20.77 -1.89 5.23
CA GLU A 92 20.23 -1.52 3.92
C GLU A 92 20.46 -2.64 2.91
N VAL A 93 19.41 -3.00 2.19
CA VAL A 93 19.45 -3.92 1.08
C VAL A 93 18.88 -3.27 -0.18
N GLU A 94 19.41 -3.65 -1.33
CA GLU A 94 18.91 -3.19 -2.62
C GLU A 94 18.14 -4.31 -3.30
N ILE A 95 16.85 -4.08 -3.53
CA ILE A 95 15.95 -5.03 -4.20
C ILE A 95 15.27 -4.31 -5.35
N SER A 96 15.45 -4.80 -6.57
CA SER A 96 14.83 -4.23 -7.79
C SER A 96 15.08 -2.73 -7.95
N GLY A 97 16.27 -2.25 -7.60
CA GLY A 97 16.66 -0.84 -7.71
C GLY A 97 16.17 0.05 -6.56
N CYS A 98 15.46 -0.50 -5.59
CA CYS A 98 15.05 0.21 -4.38
C CYS A 98 15.95 -0.16 -3.19
N LYS A 99 16.41 0.82 -2.44
CA LYS A 99 17.21 0.64 -1.22
C LYS A 99 16.37 0.98 0.02
N ALA A 100 16.38 0.08 0.98
CA ALA A 100 15.77 0.34 2.28
C ALA A 100 16.34 -0.61 3.34
N PRO A 101 16.22 -0.25 4.65
CA PRO A 101 16.60 -1.11 5.74
C PRO A 101 15.60 -2.25 5.92
N ILE A 102 16.09 -3.41 6.33
CA ILE A 102 15.25 -4.51 6.81
C ILE A 102 14.76 -4.17 8.22
N THR A 103 13.45 -4.11 8.42
CA THR A 103 12.85 -3.72 9.71
C THR A 103 12.13 -4.85 10.43
N THR A 104 11.74 -5.90 9.69
CA THR A 104 10.87 -6.95 10.22
C THR A 104 11.26 -8.31 9.65
N PHE A 105 11.24 -9.32 10.50
CA PHE A 105 11.47 -10.70 10.15
C PHE A 105 10.28 -11.57 10.58
N ILE A 106 10.07 -12.68 9.87
CA ILE A 106 9.21 -13.78 10.28
C ILE A 106 10.11 -14.98 10.62
N VAL A 107 9.80 -15.64 11.74
CA VAL A 107 10.44 -16.88 12.19
C VAL A 107 9.41 -17.98 12.20
N GLU A 108 9.73 -19.13 11.64
CA GLU A 108 8.84 -20.27 11.49
C GLU A 108 9.59 -21.58 11.74
N PRO A 109 8.91 -22.70 12.05
CA PRO A 109 9.53 -24.00 12.08
C PRO A 109 10.14 -24.37 10.72
N PHE A 110 11.35 -24.91 10.72
CA PHE A 110 11.92 -25.51 9.52
C PHE A 110 11.23 -26.84 9.22
N VAL A 111 10.68 -26.94 8.03
CA VAL A 111 9.94 -28.11 7.56
C VAL A 111 10.70 -28.76 6.41
N PRO A 112 11.33 -29.94 6.62
CA PRO A 112 11.87 -30.73 5.49
C PRO A 112 10.73 -31.16 4.55
N HIS A 113 10.93 -30.99 3.26
CA HIS A 113 9.96 -31.35 2.23
C HIS A 113 10.64 -31.63 0.91
N ASP A 114 10.04 -32.50 0.10
CA ASP A 114 10.55 -32.87 -1.22
C ASP A 114 9.64 -32.37 -2.34
N GLN A 115 8.35 -32.15 -2.04
CA GLN A 115 7.34 -31.70 -3.01
C GLN A 115 6.90 -30.28 -2.70
N GLU A 116 6.97 -29.41 -3.68
CA GLU A 116 6.50 -28.03 -3.62
C GLU A 116 5.36 -27.81 -4.61
N TYR A 117 4.28 -27.21 -4.13
CA TYR A 117 3.12 -26.85 -4.93
C TYR A 117 2.99 -25.32 -5.03
N TYR A 118 2.48 -24.89 -6.17
CA TYR A 118 2.07 -23.50 -6.38
C TYR A 118 0.54 -23.37 -6.29
N PHE A 119 0.08 -22.33 -5.65
CA PHE A 119 -1.34 -22.00 -5.59
C PHE A 119 -1.56 -20.50 -5.53
N SER A 120 -2.50 -19.96 -6.31
CA SER A 120 -2.91 -18.56 -6.20
C SER A 120 -4.38 -18.34 -6.50
N ILE A 121 -4.92 -17.26 -5.94
CA ILE A 121 -6.26 -16.74 -6.23
C ILE A 121 -6.10 -15.24 -6.50
N VAL A 122 -6.68 -14.78 -7.60
CA VAL A 122 -6.72 -13.38 -8.01
C VAL A 122 -8.17 -12.94 -8.20
N SER A 123 -8.57 -11.86 -7.53
CA SER A 123 -9.88 -11.24 -7.77
C SER A 123 -9.85 -10.44 -9.06
N GLU A 124 -10.83 -10.68 -9.92
CA GLU A 124 -11.04 -9.98 -11.18
C GLU A 124 -12.40 -9.28 -11.21
N ARG A 125 -12.68 -8.55 -12.27
CA ARG A 125 -13.92 -7.76 -12.38
C ARG A 125 -15.19 -8.61 -12.32
N LEU A 126 -15.16 -9.80 -12.91
CA LEU A 126 -16.34 -10.66 -13.07
C LEU A 126 -16.26 -11.97 -12.26
N GLY A 127 -15.22 -12.16 -11.48
CA GLY A 127 -15.01 -13.38 -10.73
C GLY A 127 -13.63 -13.47 -10.13
N SER A 128 -13.13 -14.69 -9.98
CA SER A 128 -11.79 -14.96 -9.47
C SER A 128 -11.09 -16.00 -10.34
N THR A 129 -9.81 -15.76 -10.59
CA THR A 129 -8.92 -16.72 -11.25
C THR A 129 -8.19 -17.52 -10.19
N ILE A 130 -8.31 -18.84 -10.25
CA ILE A 130 -7.66 -19.78 -9.34
C ILE A 130 -6.62 -20.58 -10.14
N SER A 131 -5.38 -20.58 -9.68
CA SER A 131 -4.26 -21.25 -10.35
C SER A 131 -3.60 -22.26 -9.41
N PHE A 132 -3.18 -23.38 -9.97
CA PHE A 132 -2.47 -24.45 -9.25
C PHE A 132 -1.41 -25.11 -10.14
N SER A 133 -0.29 -25.49 -9.54
CA SER A 133 0.74 -26.33 -10.17
C SER A 133 1.35 -27.31 -9.17
N GLU A 134 1.75 -28.48 -9.68
CA GLU A 134 2.54 -29.46 -8.94
C GLU A 134 4.02 -29.07 -8.83
N CYS A 135 4.43 -28.01 -9.52
CA CYS A 135 5.73 -27.38 -9.38
C CYS A 135 5.54 -26.02 -8.70
N GLY A 136 6.25 -25.78 -7.60
CA GLY A 136 6.25 -24.53 -6.86
C GLY A 136 7.66 -24.02 -6.60
N GLY A 137 7.78 -22.98 -5.76
CA GLY A 137 9.07 -22.44 -5.35
C GLY A 137 9.78 -21.65 -6.45
N ILE A 138 11.09 -21.79 -6.50
CA ILE A 138 11.95 -21.02 -7.42
C ILE A 138 11.69 -21.38 -8.88
N ASP A 139 11.29 -22.61 -9.13
CA ASP A 139 11.18 -23.17 -10.48
C ASP A 139 9.88 -22.84 -11.19
N ILE A 140 8.91 -22.21 -10.49
CA ILE A 140 7.60 -21.90 -11.09
C ILE A 140 7.70 -20.91 -12.25
N GLU A 141 8.64 -19.93 -12.17
CA GLU A 141 8.85 -18.93 -13.23
C GLU A 141 9.31 -19.59 -14.55
N GLU A 142 10.04 -20.71 -14.45
CA GLU A 142 10.55 -21.49 -15.60
C GLU A 142 9.57 -22.56 -16.08
N ASN A 143 8.53 -22.85 -15.30
CA ASN A 143 7.53 -23.90 -15.55
C ASN A 143 6.10 -23.36 -15.59
N TRP A 144 5.92 -22.10 -15.99
CA TRP A 144 4.62 -21.46 -15.99
C TRP A 144 3.59 -22.15 -16.90
N GLU A 145 4.02 -22.85 -17.92
CA GLU A 145 3.16 -23.67 -18.80
C GLU A 145 2.50 -24.86 -18.08
N LYS A 146 3.02 -25.27 -16.92
CA LYS A 146 2.44 -26.32 -16.07
C LYS A 146 1.36 -25.80 -15.12
N VAL A 147 1.18 -24.49 -15.03
CA VAL A 147 0.16 -23.88 -14.18
C VAL A 147 -1.22 -24.08 -14.82
N LYS A 148 -2.10 -24.76 -14.11
CA LYS A 148 -3.51 -24.91 -14.49
C LYS A 148 -4.29 -23.80 -13.87
N THR A 149 -5.27 -23.29 -14.61
CA THR A 149 -6.06 -22.13 -14.20
C THR A 149 -7.55 -22.39 -14.46
N VAL A 150 -8.39 -21.99 -13.50
CA VAL A 150 -9.84 -21.99 -13.61
C VAL A 150 -10.35 -20.59 -13.27
N PHE A 151 -11.24 -20.06 -14.11
CA PHE A 151 -11.98 -18.84 -13.80
C PHE A 151 -13.32 -19.21 -13.18
N LEU A 152 -13.60 -18.66 -11.99
CA LEU A 152 -14.87 -18.82 -11.27
C LEU A 152 -15.63 -17.49 -11.29
N PRO A 153 -16.76 -17.40 -12.02
CA PRO A 153 -17.64 -16.23 -11.99
C PRO A 153 -18.17 -15.94 -10.59
N THR A 154 -18.42 -14.65 -10.29
CA THR A 154 -18.84 -14.19 -8.95
C THR A 154 -20.12 -14.88 -8.44
N GLU A 155 -21.05 -15.18 -9.35
CA GLU A 155 -22.33 -15.80 -9.02
C GLU A 155 -22.26 -17.34 -8.80
N LYS A 156 -21.11 -17.96 -9.09
CA LYS A 156 -20.94 -19.41 -8.96
C LYS A 156 -20.22 -19.78 -7.67
N PRO A 157 -20.70 -20.79 -6.93
CA PRO A 157 -19.99 -21.30 -5.76
C PRO A 157 -18.75 -22.09 -6.17
N MET A 158 -17.73 -22.09 -5.33
CA MET A 158 -16.59 -22.97 -5.45
C MET A 158 -16.98 -24.40 -5.01
N THR A 159 -16.77 -25.38 -5.89
CA THR A 159 -17.11 -26.79 -5.64
C THR A 159 -15.92 -27.68 -5.97
N LEU A 160 -15.97 -28.95 -5.54
CA LEU A 160 -14.95 -29.94 -5.95
C LEU A 160 -14.92 -30.15 -7.46
N GLU A 161 -16.06 -30.06 -8.14
CA GLU A 161 -16.13 -30.12 -9.60
C GLU A 161 -15.37 -28.93 -10.24
N THR A 162 -15.53 -27.74 -9.69
CA THR A 162 -14.78 -26.56 -10.14
C THR A 162 -13.27 -26.73 -9.93
N CYS A 163 -12.85 -27.39 -8.85
CA CYS A 163 -11.44 -27.68 -8.56
C CYS A 163 -10.87 -28.81 -9.43
N ALA A 164 -11.70 -29.72 -9.94
CA ALA A 164 -11.25 -30.93 -10.60
C ALA A 164 -10.21 -30.71 -11.71
N PRO A 165 -10.34 -29.70 -12.60
CA PRO A 165 -9.33 -29.46 -13.63
C PRO A 165 -7.96 -29.07 -13.06
N LEU A 166 -7.92 -28.40 -11.91
CA LEU A 166 -6.67 -27.94 -11.26
C LEU A 166 -5.86 -29.13 -10.73
N ILE A 167 -6.54 -30.11 -10.16
CA ILE A 167 -5.95 -31.22 -9.40
C ILE A 167 -6.01 -32.57 -10.13
N ALA A 168 -6.42 -32.60 -11.40
CA ALA A 168 -6.67 -33.83 -12.16
C ALA A 168 -5.45 -34.75 -12.28
N THR A 169 -4.24 -34.19 -12.33
CA THR A 169 -2.99 -34.94 -12.46
C THR A 169 -2.42 -35.44 -11.14
N LEU A 170 -2.95 -34.94 -10.01
CA LEU A 170 -2.48 -35.37 -8.69
C LEU A 170 -2.81 -36.85 -8.43
N PRO A 171 -1.98 -37.57 -7.66
CA PRO A 171 -2.30 -38.89 -7.14
C PRO A 171 -3.63 -38.85 -6.34
N LEU A 172 -4.43 -39.93 -6.46
CA LEU A 172 -5.74 -40.02 -5.82
C LEU A 172 -5.69 -39.76 -4.30
N GLU A 173 -4.61 -40.19 -3.65
CA GLU A 173 -4.38 -40.10 -2.20
C GLU A 173 -4.38 -38.64 -1.70
N VAL A 174 -3.80 -37.74 -2.49
CA VAL A 174 -3.65 -36.32 -2.10
C VAL A 174 -4.71 -35.41 -2.75
N ARG A 175 -5.36 -35.88 -3.84
CA ARG A 175 -6.30 -35.08 -4.63
C ARG A 175 -7.45 -34.51 -3.81
N ALA A 176 -8.13 -35.35 -3.01
CA ALA A 176 -9.23 -34.90 -2.17
C ALA A 176 -8.77 -33.90 -1.10
N LYS A 177 -7.60 -34.12 -0.52
CA LYS A 177 -7.01 -33.25 0.50
C LYS A 177 -6.69 -31.86 -0.07
N ILE A 178 -6.00 -31.81 -1.19
CA ILE A 178 -5.64 -30.54 -1.86
C ILE A 178 -6.92 -29.85 -2.39
N GLY A 179 -7.88 -30.58 -2.95
CA GLY A 179 -9.15 -30.02 -3.39
C GLY A 179 -9.94 -29.36 -2.24
N ASN A 180 -10.04 -30.03 -1.10
CA ASN A 180 -10.69 -29.47 0.09
C ASN A 180 -9.92 -28.24 0.62
N PHE A 181 -8.60 -28.27 0.59
CA PHE A 181 -7.76 -27.12 0.97
C PHE A 181 -8.00 -25.92 0.05
N ILE A 182 -7.99 -26.10 -1.27
CA ILE A 182 -8.28 -25.05 -2.25
C ILE A 182 -9.66 -24.41 -1.99
N MET A 183 -10.70 -25.24 -1.79
CA MET A 183 -12.04 -24.73 -1.47
C MET A 183 -12.07 -23.97 -0.16
N GLY A 184 -11.40 -24.46 0.88
CA GLY A 184 -11.31 -23.77 2.17
C GLY A 184 -10.58 -22.44 2.08
N VAL A 185 -9.45 -22.40 1.37
CA VAL A 185 -8.69 -21.15 1.12
C VAL A 185 -9.52 -20.16 0.31
N PHE A 186 -10.29 -20.62 -0.68
CA PHE A 186 -11.19 -19.77 -1.44
C PHE A 186 -12.31 -19.19 -0.56
N ALA A 187 -12.87 -19.96 0.38
CA ALA A 187 -13.83 -19.44 1.35
C ALA A 187 -13.22 -18.35 2.25
N VAL A 188 -11.97 -18.54 2.71
CA VAL A 188 -11.24 -17.51 3.47
C VAL A 188 -10.98 -16.27 2.60
N PHE A 189 -10.58 -16.47 1.35
CA PHE A 189 -10.33 -15.40 0.38
C PHE A 189 -11.56 -14.49 0.23
N GLN A 190 -12.74 -15.08 0.06
CA GLN A 190 -13.99 -14.31 -0.06
C GLN A 190 -14.43 -13.68 1.27
N ASP A 191 -14.39 -14.42 2.39
CA ASP A 191 -14.91 -13.95 3.69
C ASP A 191 -14.08 -12.79 4.25
N LEU A 192 -12.79 -12.72 3.92
CA LEU A 192 -11.87 -11.69 4.39
C LEU A 192 -11.58 -10.60 3.37
N ASP A 193 -12.24 -10.59 2.22
CA ASP A 193 -11.99 -9.64 1.13
C ASP A 193 -10.52 -9.59 0.67
N PHE A 194 -9.91 -10.76 0.53
CA PHE A 194 -8.65 -10.84 -0.19
C PHE A 194 -8.86 -10.46 -1.66
N THR A 195 -7.91 -9.74 -2.22
CA THR A 195 -7.86 -9.42 -3.65
C THR A 195 -6.82 -10.23 -4.39
N PHE A 196 -5.84 -10.73 -3.65
CA PHE A 196 -4.79 -11.63 -4.10
C PHE A 196 -4.35 -12.51 -2.94
N LEU A 197 -4.12 -13.78 -3.21
CA LEU A 197 -3.52 -14.73 -2.29
C LEU A 197 -2.64 -15.68 -3.10
N GLU A 198 -1.40 -15.86 -2.68
CA GLU A 198 -0.45 -16.76 -3.32
C GLU A 198 0.28 -17.58 -2.26
N MET A 199 0.47 -18.86 -2.54
CA MET A 199 1.37 -19.75 -1.83
C MET A 199 2.40 -20.25 -2.81
N ASN A 200 3.64 -19.81 -2.64
CA ASN A 200 4.74 -20.16 -3.54
C ASN A 200 6.06 -20.37 -2.78
N PRO A 201 6.25 -21.60 -2.23
CA PRO A 201 5.38 -22.76 -2.34
C PRO A 201 4.50 -23.05 -1.11
N PHE A 202 3.63 -24.05 -1.21
CA PHE A 202 3.16 -24.83 -0.09
C PHE A 202 3.55 -26.30 -0.29
N THR A 203 3.53 -27.08 0.79
CA THR A 203 3.85 -28.52 0.76
C THR A 203 2.81 -29.33 1.55
N LEU A 204 2.99 -30.62 1.62
CA LEU A 204 2.25 -31.52 2.50
C LEU A 204 3.17 -32.04 3.62
N VAL A 205 2.77 -31.82 4.86
CA VAL A 205 3.41 -32.36 6.07
C VAL A 205 2.49 -33.38 6.68
N ASN A 206 2.92 -34.62 6.74
CA ASN A 206 2.07 -35.74 7.20
C ASN A 206 0.70 -35.80 6.43
N GLY A 207 0.72 -35.44 5.14
CA GLY A 207 -0.47 -35.38 4.31
C GLY A 207 -1.36 -34.14 4.49
N GLU A 208 -1.00 -33.19 5.36
CA GLU A 208 -1.72 -31.94 5.56
C GLU A 208 -1.03 -30.75 4.87
N PRO A 209 -1.79 -29.85 4.22
CA PRO A 209 -1.23 -28.69 3.55
C PRO A 209 -0.49 -27.75 4.53
N PHE A 210 0.69 -27.31 4.13
CA PHE A 210 1.55 -26.45 4.92
C PHE A 210 2.12 -25.30 4.04
N PRO A 211 1.64 -24.06 4.17
CA PRO A 211 2.18 -22.90 3.45
C PRO A 211 3.61 -22.56 3.91
N LEU A 212 4.57 -22.61 2.97
CA LEU A 212 5.98 -22.28 3.23
C LEU A 212 6.27 -20.80 2.96
N ASP A 213 5.77 -20.27 1.84
CA ASP A 213 5.83 -18.84 1.51
C ASP A 213 4.43 -18.39 1.08
N MET A 214 3.92 -17.34 1.71
CA MET A 214 2.57 -16.84 1.45
C MET A 214 2.56 -15.34 1.27
N ARG A 215 1.82 -14.88 0.26
CA ARG A 215 1.54 -13.45 0.01
C ARG A 215 0.05 -13.21 -0.01
N GLY A 216 -0.37 -12.10 0.57
CA GLY A 216 -1.75 -11.65 0.57
C GLY A 216 -1.88 -10.18 0.22
N GLU A 217 -2.99 -9.86 -0.45
CA GLU A 217 -3.47 -8.50 -0.61
C GLU A 217 -4.94 -8.46 -0.19
N LEU A 218 -5.32 -7.46 0.57
CA LEU A 218 -6.69 -7.22 1.02
C LEU A 218 -7.28 -6.00 0.32
N ASP A 219 -8.59 -5.95 0.23
CA ASP A 219 -9.31 -4.72 -0.12
C ASP A 219 -9.42 -3.82 1.11
N ASP A 220 -8.54 -2.83 1.25
CA ASP A 220 -8.54 -1.94 2.42
C ASP A 220 -9.84 -1.13 2.57
N THR A 221 -10.61 -0.96 1.51
CA THR A 221 -11.94 -0.36 1.58
C THR A 221 -12.95 -1.20 2.37
N ALA A 222 -12.67 -2.50 2.54
CA ALA A 222 -13.47 -3.43 3.33
C ALA A 222 -13.06 -3.49 4.81
N ALA A 223 -12.10 -2.66 5.26
CA ALA A 223 -11.61 -2.65 6.64
C ALA A 223 -12.73 -2.45 7.66
N PHE A 224 -13.69 -1.56 7.38
CA PHE A 224 -14.81 -1.25 8.27
C PHE A 224 -15.67 -2.49 8.62
N LYS A 225 -15.85 -3.43 7.70
CA LYS A 225 -16.62 -4.66 7.95
C LYS A 225 -15.78 -5.81 8.50
N ASN A 226 -14.46 -5.75 8.29
CA ASN A 226 -13.54 -6.83 8.64
C ASN A 226 -12.68 -6.56 9.87
N PHE A 227 -12.82 -5.41 10.55
CA PHE A 227 -11.92 -5.02 11.66
C PHE A 227 -11.79 -6.10 12.75
N LYS A 228 -12.88 -6.85 13.06
CA LYS A 228 -12.83 -7.95 14.02
C LYS A 228 -12.15 -9.19 13.46
N LYS A 229 -12.33 -9.49 12.16
CA LYS A 229 -11.75 -10.67 11.50
C LYS A 229 -10.27 -10.47 11.21
N TRP A 230 -9.88 -9.28 10.77
CA TRP A 230 -8.49 -8.95 10.48
C TRP A 230 -7.68 -8.69 11.75
N GLY A 231 -8.33 -8.23 12.83
CA GLY A 231 -7.66 -7.83 14.06
C GLY A 231 -6.74 -6.64 13.83
N ASN A 232 -5.64 -6.60 14.55
CA ASN A 232 -4.63 -5.55 14.38
C ASN A 232 -3.75 -5.87 13.17
N ILE A 233 -4.17 -5.40 11.98
CA ILE A 233 -3.44 -5.57 10.72
C ILE A 233 -2.76 -4.27 10.33
N GLU A 234 -1.53 -4.38 9.83
CA GLU A 234 -0.77 -3.29 9.25
C GLU A 234 -0.76 -3.42 7.72
N PHE A 235 -0.89 -2.31 7.02
CA PHE A 235 -0.67 -2.20 5.59
C PHE A 235 0.67 -1.50 5.31
N PRO A 236 1.78 -2.22 5.23
CA PRO A 236 3.08 -1.61 5.04
C PRO A 236 3.17 -0.90 3.70
N LEU A 237 3.97 0.15 3.65
CA LEU A 237 4.33 0.79 2.39
C LEU A 237 5.15 -0.16 1.50
N PRO A 238 5.12 0.04 0.17
CA PRO A 238 6.04 -0.65 -0.73
C PRO A 238 7.49 -0.52 -0.28
N PHE A 239 8.27 -1.58 -0.47
CA PHE A 239 9.68 -1.59 -0.11
C PHE A 239 10.45 -0.43 -0.75
N GLY A 240 11.28 0.25 0.01
CA GLY A 240 12.02 1.43 -0.42
C GLY A 240 11.26 2.76 -0.27
N ARG A 241 9.98 2.75 0.08
CA ARG A 241 9.21 3.96 0.33
C ARG A 241 9.10 4.25 1.82
N VAL A 242 9.55 5.44 2.22
CA VAL A 242 9.37 6.00 3.56
C VAL A 242 8.62 7.31 3.41
N LEU A 243 7.54 7.49 4.17
CA LEU A 243 6.84 8.78 4.21
C LEU A 243 7.69 9.80 4.98
N SER A 244 7.82 11.00 4.42
CA SER A 244 8.29 12.14 5.17
C SER A 244 7.32 12.50 6.31
N SER A 245 7.75 13.28 7.27
CA SER A 245 6.87 13.75 8.36
C SER A 245 5.65 14.51 7.83
N THR A 246 5.81 15.26 6.76
CA THR A 246 4.73 16.00 6.09
C THR A 246 3.75 15.08 5.38
N GLU A 247 4.24 14.07 4.65
CA GLU A 247 3.39 13.06 4.00
C GLU A 247 2.64 12.22 5.04
N SER A 248 3.29 11.84 6.13
CA SER A 248 2.67 11.12 7.24
C SER A 248 1.56 11.93 7.91
N PHE A 249 1.75 13.24 8.08
CA PHE A 249 0.71 14.11 8.64
C PHE A 249 -0.52 14.18 7.71
N ILE A 250 -0.32 14.39 6.40
CA ILE A 250 -1.42 14.40 5.42
C ILE A 250 -2.15 13.05 5.39
N HIS A 251 -1.41 11.94 5.45
CA HIS A 251 -2.01 10.61 5.54
C HIS A 251 -2.92 10.48 6.77
N THR A 252 -2.48 10.99 7.92
CA THR A 252 -3.31 11.00 9.14
C THR A 252 -4.56 11.87 9.00
N LEU A 253 -4.50 12.97 8.26
CA LEU A 253 -5.68 13.78 7.94
C LEU A 253 -6.63 13.03 6.99
N ASP A 254 -6.08 12.39 5.95
CA ASP A 254 -6.84 11.60 4.98
C ASP A 254 -7.62 10.45 5.64
N GLU A 255 -7.05 9.79 6.64
CA GLU A 255 -7.72 8.73 7.39
C GLU A 255 -8.90 9.21 8.25
N LYS A 256 -8.91 10.48 8.64
CA LYS A 256 -9.93 11.06 9.54
C LYS A 256 -11.07 11.78 8.82
N THR A 257 -10.86 12.14 7.56
CA THR A 257 -11.86 12.86 6.76
C THR A 257 -12.72 11.93 5.93
N SER A 258 -13.92 12.36 5.58
CA SER A 258 -14.74 11.73 4.53
C SER A 258 -14.33 12.20 3.12
N ALA A 259 -13.51 13.22 3.03
CA ALA A 259 -12.89 13.69 1.79
C ALA A 259 -11.66 12.85 1.43
N SER A 260 -10.94 13.24 0.38
CA SER A 260 -9.65 12.62 0.02
C SER A 260 -8.58 13.70 -0.02
N LEU A 261 -7.49 13.47 0.71
CA LEU A 261 -6.34 14.36 0.80
C LEU A 261 -5.08 13.55 0.45
N LYS A 262 -4.45 13.83 -0.68
CA LYS A 262 -3.23 13.13 -1.13
C LYS A 262 -2.09 14.13 -1.30
N PHE A 263 -0.91 13.73 -0.85
CA PHE A 263 0.28 14.55 -0.94
C PHE A 263 1.52 13.68 -1.04
N THR A 264 2.38 13.99 -2.00
CA THR A 264 3.67 13.32 -2.17
C THR A 264 4.71 14.35 -2.56
N VAL A 265 5.82 14.40 -1.85
CA VAL A 265 6.97 15.22 -2.23
C VAL A 265 7.75 14.48 -3.32
N LEU A 266 7.89 15.12 -4.50
CA LEU A 266 8.64 14.59 -5.65
C LEU A 266 10.07 15.13 -5.67
N ASN A 267 10.19 16.45 -5.54
CA ASN A 267 11.49 17.14 -5.43
C ASN A 267 11.40 18.26 -4.39
N PRO A 268 11.99 18.11 -3.20
CA PRO A 268 11.94 19.15 -2.16
C PRO A 268 12.62 20.47 -2.57
N LYS A 269 13.49 20.43 -3.59
CA LYS A 269 14.16 21.61 -4.16
C LYS A 269 13.47 22.17 -5.40
N GLY A 270 12.36 21.56 -5.81
CA GLY A 270 11.56 21.98 -6.96
C GLY A 270 10.96 23.38 -6.75
N ARG A 271 10.76 24.09 -7.85
CA ARG A 271 10.23 25.46 -7.85
C ARG A 271 8.76 25.55 -8.22
N ILE A 272 8.15 24.47 -8.69
CA ILE A 272 6.74 24.42 -9.09
C ILE A 272 6.01 23.51 -8.11
N TRP A 273 5.07 24.07 -7.38
CA TRP A 273 4.28 23.37 -6.38
C TRP A 273 2.80 23.40 -6.75
N THR A 274 2.09 22.35 -6.45
CA THR A 274 0.68 22.19 -6.84
C THR A 274 -0.20 21.99 -5.61
N MET A 275 -1.43 22.49 -5.69
CA MET A 275 -2.50 22.23 -4.76
C MET A 275 -3.80 22.18 -5.58
N VAL A 276 -4.19 20.98 -6.02
CA VAL A 276 -5.19 20.80 -7.07
C VAL A 276 -6.41 20.05 -6.54
N ALA A 277 -7.57 20.56 -6.87
CA ALA A 277 -8.84 19.95 -6.52
C ALA A 277 -9.27 18.93 -7.58
N GLY A 278 -9.34 17.66 -7.14
CA GLY A 278 -9.76 16.51 -7.95
C GLY A 278 -8.60 15.74 -8.56
N GLY A 279 -8.64 14.39 -8.43
CA GLY A 279 -7.57 13.51 -8.84
C GLY A 279 -7.22 13.59 -10.32
N GLY A 280 -8.22 13.60 -11.20
CA GLY A 280 -7.99 13.76 -12.63
C GLY A 280 -7.33 15.09 -13.00
N ALA A 281 -7.74 16.17 -12.37
CA ALA A 281 -7.12 17.48 -12.56
C ALA A 281 -5.67 17.48 -12.05
N SER A 282 -5.42 16.91 -10.89
CA SER A 282 -4.07 16.85 -10.29
C SER A 282 -3.07 16.14 -11.19
N VAL A 283 -3.47 15.02 -11.80
CA VAL A 283 -2.63 14.30 -12.79
C VAL A 283 -2.33 15.20 -13.99
N ILE A 284 -3.35 15.83 -14.58
CA ILE A 284 -3.15 16.72 -15.75
C ILE A 284 -2.22 17.90 -15.42
N TYR A 285 -2.34 18.51 -14.25
CA TYR A 285 -1.40 19.57 -13.84
C TYR A 285 0.03 19.06 -13.77
N ALA A 286 0.25 17.92 -13.13
CA ALA A 286 1.58 17.31 -13.01
C ALA A 286 2.16 16.93 -14.38
N ASP A 287 1.37 16.29 -15.23
CA ASP A 287 1.76 15.89 -16.59
C ASP A 287 2.10 17.11 -17.45
N THR A 288 1.27 18.17 -17.40
CA THR A 288 1.52 19.41 -18.15
C THR A 288 2.84 20.07 -17.74
N VAL A 289 3.15 20.10 -16.44
CA VAL A 289 4.46 20.62 -15.96
C VAL A 289 5.60 19.77 -16.53
N GLY A 290 5.43 18.44 -16.58
CA GLY A 290 6.39 17.53 -17.19
C GLY A 290 6.55 17.74 -18.69
N ASP A 291 5.47 17.81 -19.42
CA ASP A 291 5.43 17.96 -20.90
C ASP A 291 6.04 19.30 -21.36
N LEU A 292 5.91 20.35 -20.54
CA LEU A 292 6.55 21.64 -20.78
C LEU A 292 8.07 21.65 -20.47
N GLY A 293 8.62 20.51 -20.08
CA GLY A 293 10.05 20.35 -19.79
C GLY A 293 10.47 20.71 -18.37
N TYR A 294 9.54 20.88 -17.44
CA TYR A 294 9.80 21.28 -16.05
C TYR A 294 9.63 20.12 -15.05
N ALA A 295 9.66 18.87 -15.47
CA ALA A 295 9.50 17.70 -14.58
C ALA A 295 10.46 17.73 -13.39
N SER A 296 11.71 18.13 -13.60
CA SER A 296 12.73 18.25 -12.53
C SER A 296 12.45 19.37 -11.52
N GLU A 297 11.58 20.31 -11.86
CA GLU A 297 11.20 21.45 -11.01
C GLU A 297 9.88 21.23 -10.28
N LEU A 298 9.18 20.11 -10.56
CA LEU A 298 7.93 19.77 -9.88
C LEU A 298 8.24 19.29 -8.45
N GLY A 299 7.80 20.08 -7.47
CA GLY A 299 8.07 19.84 -6.06
C GLY A 299 7.21 18.74 -5.46
N ASN A 300 5.95 18.62 -5.91
CA ASN A 300 4.99 17.70 -5.33
C ASN A 300 3.92 17.24 -6.31
N TYR A 301 3.26 16.15 -5.94
CA TYR A 301 1.90 15.83 -6.36
C TYR A 301 0.95 16.12 -5.19
N ALA A 302 -0.12 16.83 -5.43
CA ALA A 302 -1.08 17.21 -4.40
C ALA A 302 -2.51 17.22 -4.93
N GLU A 303 -3.39 16.52 -4.23
CA GLU A 303 -4.80 16.38 -4.56
C GLU A 303 -5.66 16.57 -3.31
N TYR A 304 -6.74 17.33 -3.42
CA TYR A 304 -7.84 17.29 -2.47
C TYR A 304 -9.17 17.16 -3.22
N SER A 305 -10.07 16.31 -2.72
CA SER A 305 -11.36 16.04 -3.37
C SER A 305 -12.40 15.57 -2.35
N GLY A 306 -13.65 15.33 -2.79
CA GLY A 306 -14.70 14.83 -1.91
C GLY A 306 -15.27 15.88 -0.94
N ALA A 307 -15.19 17.15 -1.29
CA ALA A 307 -15.72 18.28 -0.51
C ALA A 307 -15.13 18.39 0.92
N PRO A 308 -13.81 18.51 1.09
CA PRO A 308 -13.22 18.77 2.40
C PRO A 308 -13.74 20.09 2.97
N ASN A 309 -13.88 20.17 4.28
CA ASN A 309 -14.30 21.39 4.96
C ASN A 309 -13.17 22.43 5.04
N GLU A 310 -13.48 23.64 5.49
CA GLU A 310 -12.52 24.76 5.57
C GLU A 310 -11.29 24.40 6.43
N GLU A 311 -11.48 23.75 7.58
CA GLU A 311 -10.38 23.42 8.48
C GLU A 311 -9.47 22.33 7.91
N GLU A 312 -10.02 21.30 7.27
CA GLU A 312 -9.28 20.27 6.58
C GLU A 312 -8.41 20.86 5.46
N VAL A 313 -9.00 21.78 4.66
CA VAL A 313 -8.25 22.48 3.59
C VAL A 313 -7.19 23.41 4.18
N LEU A 314 -7.45 24.07 5.30
CA LEU A 314 -6.49 24.92 5.99
C LEU A 314 -5.25 24.10 6.42
N GLN A 315 -5.46 22.98 7.09
CA GLN A 315 -4.36 22.10 7.53
C GLN A 315 -3.54 21.58 6.34
N TYR A 316 -4.24 21.15 5.29
CA TYR A 316 -3.61 20.68 4.05
C TYR A 316 -2.78 21.79 3.39
N ALA A 317 -3.36 22.98 3.22
CA ALA A 317 -2.69 24.11 2.58
C ALA A 317 -1.46 24.59 3.37
N ARG A 318 -1.50 24.57 4.70
CA ARG A 318 -0.34 24.88 5.56
C ARG A 318 0.85 24.02 5.23
N ILE A 319 0.63 22.71 5.08
CA ILE A 319 1.68 21.74 4.75
C ILE A 319 2.24 22.00 3.34
N VAL A 320 1.37 22.16 2.34
CA VAL A 320 1.80 22.42 0.97
C VAL A 320 2.64 23.70 0.91
N ILE A 321 2.19 24.77 1.56
CA ILE A 321 2.90 26.05 1.57
C ILE A 321 4.24 25.95 2.32
N ASP A 322 4.27 25.26 3.46
CA ASP A 322 5.52 25.06 4.22
C ASP A 322 6.57 24.30 3.39
N CYS A 323 6.16 23.25 2.66
CA CYS A 323 7.06 22.56 1.73
C CYS A 323 7.50 23.47 0.55
N ALA A 324 6.55 24.18 -0.05
CA ALA A 324 6.81 25.06 -1.20
C ALA A 324 7.74 26.23 -0.87
N THR A 325 7.78 26.64 0.39
CA THR A 325 8.58 27.78 0.87
C THR A 325 9.82 27.38 1.68
N ALA A 326 10.06 26.07 1.82
CA ALA A 326 11.25 25.59 2.51
C ALA A 326 12.54 26.00 1.75
N ASP A 327 13.59 26.30 2.50
CA ASP A 327 14.93 26.57 2.01
C ASP A 327 14.97 27.51 0.77
N PRO A 328 14.54 28.78 0.90
CA PRO A 328 14.50 29.72 -0.23
C PRO A 328 15.91 30.01 -0.74
N ASP A 329 16.12 29.85 -2.04
CA ASP A 329 17.40 29.96 -2.73
C ASP A 329 17.52 31.22 -3.63
N GLY A 330 16.59 32.17 -3.47
CA GLY A 330 16.53 33.40 -4.25
C GLY A 330 15.89 33.26 -5.64
N ARG A 331 15.63 32.05 -6.14
CA ARG A 331 14.90 31.82 -7.39
C ARG A 331 13.41 32.04 -7.19
N LYS A 332 12.71 32.45 -8.26
CA LYS A 332 11.25 32.52 -8.24
C LYS A 332 10.65 31.11 -8.17
N ARG A 333 9.58 30.97 -7.41
CA ARG A 333 8.78 29.73 -7.28
C ARG A 333 7.34 29.98 -7.70
N ALA A 334 6.67 28.93 -8.15
CA ALA A 334 5.25 28.97 -8.51
C ALA A 334 4.43 28.06 -7.61
N LEU A 335 3.25 28.52 -7.19
CA LEU A 335 2.24 27.72 -6.54
C LEU A 335 0.97 27.70 -7.42
N LEU A 336 0.63 26.53 -7.95
CA LEU A 336 -0.51 26.31 -8.80
C LEU A 336 -1.69 25.82 -7.97
N ILE A 337 -2.67 26.66 -7.70
CA ILE A 337 -3.91 26.33 -7.00
C ILE A 337 -4.98 26.10 -8.04
N GLY A 338 -5.22 24.84 -8.39
CA GLY A 338 -6.00 24.49 -9.55
C GLY A 338 -7.16 23.54 -9.30
N GLY A 339 -7.80 23.18 -10.39
CA GLY A 339 -8.84 22.19 -10.43
C GLY A 339 -9.78 22.39 -11.62
N GLY A 340 -10.59 21.39 -11.89
CA GLY A 340 -11.66 21.47 -12.88
C GLY A 340 -12.83 22.35 -12.41
N ILE A 341 -13.97 22.17 -13.03
CA ILE A 341 -15.25 22.73 -12.57
C ILE A 341 -15.82 21.75 -11.53
N ALA A 342 -15.93 22.19 -10.29
CA ALA A 342 -16.48 21.34 -9.22
C ALA A 342 -17.97 21.06 -9.49
N ASN A 343 -18.38 19.83 -9.19
CA ASN A 343 -19.77 19.42 -9.30
C ASN A 343 -20.57 19.76 -8.04
N PHE A 344 -20.04 19.44 -6.85
CA PHE A 344 -20.72 19.62 -5.56
C PHE A 344 -19.87 20.30 -4.49
N THR A 345 -18.54 20.43 -4.68
CA THR A 345 -17.66 21.08 -3.71
C THR A 345 -17.92 22.58 -3.68
N ASP A 346 -18.14 23.15 -2.49
CA ASP A 346 -18.23 24.60 -2.30
C ASP A 346 -16.84 25.23 -2.43
N VAL A 347 -16.62 25.93 -3.56
CA VAL A 347 -15.33 26.55 -3.88
C VAL A 347 -15.02 27.72 -2.91
N ALA A 348 -16.03 28.46 -2.47
CA ALA A 348 -15.81 29.56 -1.52
C ALA A 348 -15.35 29.06 -0.15
N ALA A 349 -15.89 27.93 0.33
CA ALA A 349 -15.48 27.31 1.58
C ALA A 349 -14.05 26.77 1.52
N THR A 350 -13.72 26.03 0.47
CA THR A 350 -12.34 25.51 0.28
C THR A 350 -11.34 26.65 0.15
N PHE A 351 -11.66 27.71 -0.59
CA PHE A 351 -10.79 28.87 -0.71
C PHE A 351 -10.64 29.66 0.60
N SER A 352 -11.64 29.66 1.48
CA SER A 352 -11.49 30.29 2.79
C SER A 352 -10.36 29.65 3.59
N GLY A 353 -10.24 28.32 3.61
CA GLY A 353 -9.13 27.60 4.23
C GLY A 353 -7.77 27.93 3.59
N ILE A 354 -7.70 27.94 2.25
CA ILE A 354 -6.47 28.29 1.51
C ILE A 354 -6.05 29.74 1.81
N ILE A 355 -6.98 30.67 1.77
CA ILE A 355 -6.73 32.11 2.06
C ILE A 355 -6.17 32.29 3.46
N ARG A 356 -6.71 31.60 4.46
CA ARG A 356 -6.18 31.64 5.83
C ARG A 356 -4.73 31.17 5.87
N ALA A 357 -4.43 30.05 5.24
CA ALA A 357 -3.06 29.51 5.17
C ALA A 357 -2.09 30.48 4.47
N LEU A 358 -2.50 31.08 3.35
CA LEU A 358 -1.69 32.05 2.60
C LEU A 358 -1.38 33.30 3.46
N ARG A 359 -2.36 33.80 4.21
CA ARG A 359 -2.14 34.93 5.14
C ARG A 359 -1.19 34.57 6.28
N GLU A 360 -1.36 33.41 6.89
CA GLU A 360 -0.49 32.93 7.98
C GLU A 360 0.98 32.78 7.52
N LYS A 361 1.20 32.44 6.26
CA LYS A 361 2.51 32.16 5.69
C LYS A 361 3.07 33.29 4.80
N GLU A 362 2.49 34.47 4.86
CA GLU A 362 2.86 35.64 4.02
C GLU A 362 4.37 35.90 3.98
N SER A 363 5.04 35.94 5.12
CA SER A 363 6.48 36.17 5.20
C SER A 363 7.31 35.10 4.47
N LYS A 364 6.91 33.83 4.61
CA LYS A 364 7.56 32.70 3.93
C LYS A 364 7.35 32.76 2.41
N LEU A 365 6.14 33.09 1.97
CA LEU A 365 5.81 33.24 0.55
C LEU A 365 6.63 34.34 -0.10
N LYS A 366 6.79 35.50 0.57
CA LYS A 366 7.64 36.60 0.11
C LYS A 366 9.12 36.20 0.05
N ALA A 367 9.65 35.56 1.09
CA ALA A 367 11.04 35.10 1.13
C ALA A 367 11.34 34.08 0.00
N ALA A 368 10.39 33.21 -0.32
CA ALA A 368 10.50 32.25 -1.41
C ALA A 368 10.23 32.86 -2.80
N ARG A 369 9.95 34.15 -2.92
CA ARG A 369 9.60 34.85 -4.16
C ARG A 369 8.48 34.13 -4.92
N MET A 370 7.41 33.73 -4.18
CA MET A 370 6.31 32.95 -4.71
C MET A 370 5.44 33.76 -5.66
N HIS A 371 5.09 33.18 -6.80
CA HIS A 371 4.03 33.62 -7.70
C HIS A 371 2.90 32.60 -7.63
N ILE A 372 1.67 33.04 -7.38
CA ILE A 372 0.52 32.16 -7.19
C ILE A 372 -0.40 32.26 -8.39
N TYR A 373 -0.76 31.13 -8.95
CA TYR A 373 -1.72 31.01 -10.05
C TYR A 373 -2.93 30.22 -9.56
N VAL A 374 -4.11 30.81 -9.69
CA VAL A 374 -5.38 30.22 -9.24
C VAL A 374 -6.31 30.02 -10.42
N ARG A 375 -6.82 28.83 -10.61
CA ARG A 375 -7.87 28.52 -11.59
C ARG A 375 -8.92 27.61 -10.97
N ARG A 376 -10.18 28.04 -10.94
CA ARG A 376 -11.25 27.22 -10.38
C ARG A 376 -12.63 27.60 -10.95
N GLY A 377 -13.54 26.60 -11.05
CA GLY A 377 -14.96 26.76 -11.30
C GLY A 377 -15.77 25.81 -10.41
N GLY A 378 -17.08 26.03 -10.32
CA GLY A 378 -18.00 25.20 -9.55
C GLY A 378 -18.93 26.00 -8.63
N PRO A 379 -19.63 25.37 -7.67
CA PRO A 379 -20.52 26.06 -6.76
C PRO A 379 -19.81 27.18 -6.00
N ASN A 380 -20.42 28.37 -5.94
CA ASN A 380 -19.91 29.57 -5.26
C ASN A 380 -18.52 30.04 -5.70
N TYR A 381 -18.04 29.66 -6.91
CA TYR A 381 -16.68 29.99 -7.36
C TYR A 381 -16.46 31.50 -7.48
N GLN A 382 -17.47 32.28 -7.91
CA GLN A 382 -17.32 33.74 -8.06
C GLN A 382 -16.95 34.39 -6.73
N THR A 383 -17.64 34.01 -5.64
CA THR A 383 -17.33 34.48 -4.29
C THR A 383 -15.92 34.05 -3.86
N GLY A 384 -15.55 32.81 -4.13
CA GLY A 384 -14.21 32.27 -3.82
C GLY A 384 -13.11 33.02 -4.54
N LEU A 385 -13.25 33.22 -5.87
CA LEU A 385 -12.29 33.94 -6.70
C LEU A 385 -12.18 35.42 -6.33
N ALA A 386 -13.30 36.08 -5.99
CA ALA A 386 -13.30 37.48 -5.51
C ALA A 386 -12.50 37.62 -4.21
N LYS A 387 -12.69 36.70 -3.24
CA LYS A 387 -11.90 36.67 -2.00
C LYS A 387 -10.41 36.43 -2.29
N MET A 388 -10.08 35.61 -3.27
CA MET A 388 -8.69 35.30 -3.64
C MET A 388 -8.04 36.52 -4.29
N ARG A 389 -8.73 37.26 -5.18
CA ARG A 389 -8.22 38.52 -5.77
C ARG A 389 -7.94 39.57 -4.70
N ALA A 390 -8.90 39.79 -3.77
CA ALA A 390 -8.73 40.70 -2.67
C ALA A 390 -7.56 40.33 -1.74
N LEU A 391 -7.28 39.05 -1.59
CA LEU A 391 -6.10 38.56 -0.87
C LEU A 391 -4.80 39.00 -1.60
N GLY A 392 -4.72 38.80 -2.91
CA GLY A 392 -3.55 39.18 -3.71
C GLY A 392 -3.19 40.65 -3.61
N GLU A 393 -4.21 41.53 -3.62
CA GLU A 393 -4.02 42.97 -3.43
C GLU A 393 -3.44 43.31 -2.06
N GLY A 394 -3.86 42.58 -1.00
CA GLY A 394 -3.42 42.80 0.39
C GLY A 394 -2.04 42.23 0.72
N LEU A 395 -1.67 41.07 0.14
CA LEU A 395 -0.42 40.38 0.47
C LEU A 395 0.83 40.98 -0.21
N GLY A 396 0.66 41.71 -1.33
CA GLY A 396 1.79 42.20 -2.12
C GLY A 396 2.64 41.08 -2.72
N ILE A 397 2.02 39.95 -3.02
CA ILE A 397 2.58 38.77 -3.70
C ILE A 397 1.92 38.69 -5.06
N PRO A 398 2.66 38.42 -6.17
CA PRO A 398 2.06 38.19 -7.48
C PRO A 398 1.04 37.05 -7.42
N LEU A 399 -0.23 37.35 -7.70
CA LEU A 399 -1.32 36.39 -7.66
C LEU A 399 -2.26 36.62 -8.82
N GLU A 400 -2.44 35.62 -9.66
CA GLU A 400 -3.30 35.63 -10.84
C GLU A 400 -4.50 34.68 -10.62
N VAL A 401 -5.70 35.14 -10.95
CA VAL A 401 -6.94 34.41 -10.65
C VAL A 401 -7.82 34.31 -11.89
N TYR A 402 -8.06 33.06 -12.28
CA TYR A 402 -8.86 32.69 -13.44
C TYR A 402 -10.08 31.85 -13.03
N GLY A 403 -11.16 32.01 -13.76
CA GLY A 403 -12.39 31.25 -13.61
C GLY A 403 -12.53 30.12 -14.61
N PRO A 404 -13.75 29.55 -14.76
CA PRO A 404 -14.02 28.45 -15.67
C PRO A 404 -13.88 28.82 -17.16
N GLU A 405 -13.78 30.10 -17.49
CA GLU A 405 -13.54 30.62 -18.85
C GLU A 405 -12.11 30.32 -19.35
N ALA A 406 -11.15 30.18 -18.43
CA ALA A 406 -9.79 29.80 -18.76
C ALA A 406 -9.65 28.29 -18.87
N THR A 407 -8.75 27.83 -19.73
CA THR A 407 -8.38 26.42 -19.77
C THR A 407 -7.73 26.03 -18.43
N MET A 408 -7.76 24.74 -18.11
CA MET A 408 -7.29 24.25 -16.80
C MET A 408 -5.78 24.43 -16.62
N THR A 409 -5.02 24.34 -17.69
CA THR A 409 -3.55 24.33 -17.73
C THR A 409 -2.95 25.38 -18.69
N GLY A 410 -3.77 26.27 -19.22
CA GLY A 410 -3.35 27.30 -20.18
C GLY A 410 -2.70 28.53 -19.58
#